data_d0eb95eb6dad497a827467db4027a316
#
_entry.id   d0eb95eb6dad497a827467db4027a316
#
_cell.length_a   1.000
_cell.length_b   1.000
_cell.length_c   1.000
_cell.angle_alpha   90.00
_cell.angle_beta   90.00
_cell.angle_gamma   90.00
#
_symmetry.space_group_name_H-M   'P 1'
#
loop_
_entity.id
_entity.type
_entity.pdbx_description
1 polymer ?
#
loop_
_entity_poly.entity_id
_entity_poly.type
_entity_poly.pdbx_seq_one_letter_code
_entity_poly.pdbx_strand_id
1 'polypeptide(L)'
;PHRSGTNAHLDAVHFRGLGFENTPTWLLNTMGKSGLFEDYRLKKAQVITWWYLGEHGTFTYWPDGPDGPPQVLGHPMWNRGVVVENERMFHRGDPVGRPDERDVPGLAHRSLLAYDASTDTWRITTDGAVIRTYRPEEMRLLVHWSAEVYTDLDEVKKVADHTDDLTLEMAIDRLLADMRARGTRVGEPSDPLHDTEFIRAAIATYTVAPTTDWLDEASG
;
A
#
# COMPACT_ATOMS: atom_id res chain seq x y z
N PRO A 1 0.21 0.15 -21.04
CA PRO A 1 1.00 1.22 -20.45
C PRO A 1 1.19 0.88 -18.97
N HIS A 2 2.44 0.55 -18.58
CA HIS A 2 2.76 0.32 -17.18
C HIS A 2 2.91 1.70 -16.53
N ARG A 3 1.95 2.08 -15.69
CA ARG A 3 2.12 3.27 -14.85
C ARG A 3 3.25 2.98 -13.87
N SER A 4 4.30 3.76 -13.88
CA SER A 4 5.44 3.62 -12.98
C SER A 4 5.19 4.14 -11.56
N GLY A 5 4.00 4.65 -11.27
CA GLY A 5 3.53 5.08 -9.96
C GLY A 5 2.44 4.18 -9.40
N THR A 6 2.05 4.40 -8.15
CA THR A 6 0.93 3.74 -7.51
C THR A 6 -0.30 4.63 -7.50
N ASN A 7 -1.50 4.04 -7.45
CA ASN A 7 -2.70 4.83 -7.13
C ASN A 7 -2.68 5.21 -5.64
N ALA A 8 -3.39 6.27 -5.26
CA ALA A 8 -3.56 6.60 -3.85
C ALA A 8 -4.24 5.44 -3.11
N HIS A 9 -3.65 5.03 -2.00
CA HIS A 9 -4.10 3.88 -1.21
C HIS A 9 -3.74 4.04 0.26
N LEU A 10 -4.34 3.20 1.10
CA LEU A 10 -3.88 2.90 2.44
C LEU A 10 -3.14 1.56 2.41
N ASP A 11 -2.10 1.42 3.21
CA ASP A 11 -1.47 0.13 3.43
C ASP A 11 -2.45 -0.83 4.11
N ALA A 12 -2.27 -2.12 3.87
CA ALA A 12 -3.09 -3.13 4.51
C ALA A 12 -2.80 -3.21 6.01
N VAL A 13 -3.89 -3.23 6.78
CA VAL A 13 -3.85 -3.27 8.24
C VAL A 13 -3.64 -4.69 8.73
N HIS A 14 -2.88 -4.85 9.82
CA HIS A 14 -2.83 -6.08 10.57
C HIS A 14 -3.65 -5.95 11.86
N PHE A 15 -4.28 -7.04 12.23
CA PHE A 15 -5.05 -7.14 13.46
C PHE A 15 -4.52 -8.30 14.30
N ARG A 16 -4.74 -8.27 15.62
CA ARG A 16 -4.47 -9.44 16.43
C ARG A 16 -5.26 -10.62 15.89
N GLY A 17 -4.58 -11.69 15.52
CA GLY A 17 -5.15 -12.90 14.91
C GLY A 17 -5.30 -12.90 13.39
N LEU A 18 -5.32 -11.76 12.72
CA LEU A 18 -5.51 -11.66 11.27
C LEU A 18 -4.45 -10.78 10.61
N GLY A 19 -3.62 -11.39 9.78
CA GLY A 19 -2.54 -10.74 9.04
C GLY A 19 -2.31 -11.36 7.67
N PHE A 20 -1.26 -10.95 6.96
CA PHE A 20 -0.95 -11.44 5.60
C PHE A 20 -0.73 -12.95 5.51
N GLU A 21 -0.32 -13.58 6.61
CA GLU A 21 -0.04 -15.02 6.71
C GLU A 21 -1.30 -15.89 6.63
N ASN A 22 -2.46 -15.32 7.00
CA ASN A 22 -3.71 -16.09 7.11
C ASN A 22 -4.95 -15.38 6.53
N THR A 23 -4.81 -14.15 6.05
CA THR A 23 -5.95 -13.34 5.61
C THR A 23 -5.65 -12.64 4.27
N PRO A 24 -6.55 -12.76 3.27
CA PRO A 24 -6.36 -12.08 2.00
C PRO A 24 -6.31 -10.55 2.15
N THR A 25 -5.44 -9.91 1.37
CA THR A 25 -5.24 -8.45 1.39
C THR A 25 -6.53 -7.64 1.19
N TRP A 26 -7.45 -8.13 0.33
CA TRP A 26 -8.73 -7.45 0.12
C TRP A 26 -9.55 -7.35 1.41
N LEU A 27 -9.53 -8.40 2.23
CA LEU A 27 -10.28 -8.44 3.49
C LEU A 27 -9.61 -7.54 4.54
N LEU A 28 -8.29 -7.62 4.70
CA LEU A 28 -7.54 -6.72 5.59
C LEU A 28 -7.79 -5.25 5.25
N ASN A 29 -7.76 -4.89 3.97
CA ASN A 29 -8.07 -3.54 3.50
C ASN A 29 -9.52 -3.13 3.80
N THR A 30 -10.46 -4.03 3.58
CA THR A 30 -11.89 -3.79 3.87
C THR A 30 -12.11 -3.59 5.36
N MET A 31 -11.53 -4.45 6.20
CA MET A 31 -11.57 -4.33 7.66
C MET A 31 -10.97 -3.01 8.13
N GLY A 32 -9.80 -2.63 7.61
CA GLY A 32 -9.14 -1.36 7.95
C GLY A 32 -10.00 -0.14 7.60
N LYS A 33 -10.61 -0.13 6.42
CA LYS A 33 -11.47 0.98 5.95
C LYS A 33 -12.82 1.03 6.64
N SER A 34 -13.31 -0.09 7.15
CA SER A 34 -14.61 -0.16 7.85
C SER A 34 -14.59 0.56 9.20
N GLY A 35 -13.43 0.66 9.86
CA GLY A 35 -13.29 1.15 11.22
C GLY A 35 -13.88 0.24 12.30
N LEU A 36 -14.43 -0.93 11.93
CA LEU A 36 -15.11 -1.82 12.86
C LEU A 36 -14.16 -2.60 13.80
N PHE A 37 -12.87 -2.65 13.48
CA PHE A 37 -11.89 -3.53 14.13
C PHE A 37 -10.76 -2.77 14.82
N GLU A 38 -10.98 -1.50 15.16
CA GLU A 38 -9.94 -0.65 15.76
C GLU A 38 -9.40 -1.21 17.08
N ASP A 39 -10.24 -1.90 17.87
CA ASP A 39 -9.83 -2.54 19.13
C ASP A 39 -8.82 -3.71 18.94
N TYR A 40 -8.77 -4.25 17.71
CA TYR A 40 -7.85 -5.35 17.35
C TYR A 40 -6.66 -4.89 16.52
N ARG A 41 -6.65 -3.63 16.06
CA ARG A 41 -5.62 -3.12 15.18
C ARG A 41 -4.25 -3.14 15.85
N LEU A 42 -3.26 -3.70 15.16
CA LEU A 42 -1.85 -3.55 15.52
C LEU A 42 -1.36 -2.20 15.00
N LYS A 43 -1.07 -1.28 15.91
CA LYS A 43 -0.56 0.05 15.55
C LYS A 43 0.87 -0.07 15.05
N LYS A 44 1.21 0.67 14.00
CA LYS A 44 2.55 0.67 13.42
C LYS A 44 3.11 2.08 13.30
N ALA A 45 4.38 2.21 13.68
CA ALA A 45 5.21 3.33 13.25
C ALA A 45 5.97 2.90 12.00
N GLN A 46 5.85 3.69 10.92
CA GLN A 46 6.48 3.39 9.64
C GLN A 46 7.43 4.52 9.26
N VAL A 47 8.60 4.16 8.75
CA VAL A 47 9.59 5.10 8.23
C VAL A 47 9.87 4.73 6.78
N ILE A 48 9.63 5.67 5.88
CA ILE A 48 9.97 5.51 4.47
C ILE A 48 11.10 6.48 4.16
N THR A 49 12.18 5.95 3.59
CA THR A 49 13.33 6.75 3.22
C THR A 49 13.70 6.54 1.76
N TRP A 50 14.17 7.58 1.11
CA TRP A 50 14.52 7.55 -0.31
C TRP A 50 15.94 8.03 -0.55
N TRP A 51 16.55 7.40 -1.56
CA TRP A 51 17.80 7.81 -2.18
C TRP A 51 17.57 7.87 -3.69
N TYR A 52 17.32 9.08 -4.20
CA TYR A 52 17.01 9.31 -5.60
C TYR A 52 17.44 10.73 -6.00
N LEU A 53 18.20 10.82 -7.09
CA LEU A 53 18.71 12.09 -7.65
C LEU A 53 18.05 12.46 -8.98
N GLY A 54 17.25 11.54 -9.57
CA GLY A 54 16.58 11.77 -10.85
C GLY A 54 15.36 12.69 -10.74
N GLU A 55 14.64 12.80 -11.83
CA GLU A 55 13.46 13.65 -11.97
C GLU A 55 12.17 12.91 -11.60
N HIS A 56 11.17 13.65 -11.12
CA HIS A 56 9.87 13.10 -10.67
C HIS A 56 10.01 12.07 -9.52
N GLY A 57 9.12 11.10 -9.39
CA GLY A 57 9.22 10.07 -8.35
C GLY A 57 9.07 10.59 -6.93
N THR A 58 8.26 11.62 -6.74
CA THR A 58 7.92 12.23 -5.46
C THR A 58 7.00 11.32 -4.64
N PHE A 59 6.58 11.78 -3.47
CA PHE A 59 5.63 11.07 -2.62
C PHE A 59 4.49 12.01 -2.27
N THR A 60 3.29 11.66 -2.74
CA THR A 60 2.06 12.42 -2.48
C THR A 60 1.28 11.75 -1.36
N TYR A 61 0.77 12.52 -0.41
CA TYR A 61 0.04 12.00 0.75
C TYR A 61 -1.06 12.97 1.21
N TRP A 62 -2.07 12.44 1.92
CA TRP A 62 -3.26 13.18 2.40
C TRP A 62 -3.30 13.16 3.93
N PRO A 63 -2.65 14.11 4.62
CA PRO A 63 -2.54 14.11 6.08
C PRO A 63 -3.88 14.34 6.79
N ASP A 64 -4.79 15.09 6.15
CA ASP A 64 -6.10 15.45 6.69
C ASP A 64 -7.24 14.53 6.17
N GLY A 65 -6.88 13.35 5.66
CA GLY A 65 -7.83 12.39 5.12
C GLY A 65 -8.17 12.62 3.64
N PRO A 66 -9.04 11.76 3.06
CA PRO A 66 -9.28 11.69 1.62
C PRO A 66 -9.95 12.94 1.03
N ASP A 67 -10.63 13.73 1.85
CA ASP A 67 -11.31 14.96 1.42
C ASP A 67 -10.43 16.21 1.59
N GLY A 68 -9.28 16.05 2.27
CA GLY A 68 -8.30 17.12 2.45
C GLY A 68 -7.40 17.32 1.24
N PRO A 69 -6.65 18.44 1.20
CA PRO A 69 -5.70 18.69 0.13
C PRO A 69 -4.48 17.77 0.26
N PRO A 70 -3.98 17.22 -0.87
CA PRO A 70 -2.74 16.46 -0.86
C PRO A 70 -1.53 17.35 -0.56
N GLN A 71 -0.54 16.74 0.05
CA GLN A 71 0.79 17.31 0.20
C GLN A 71 1.79 16.47 -0.60
N VAL A 72 2.87 17.09 -1.05
CA VAL A 72 3.91 16.45 -1.83
C VAL A 72 5.25 16.58 -1.12
N LEU A 73 5.87 15.45 -0.82
CA LEU A 73 7.28 15.41 -0.47
C LEU A 73 8.06 15.40 -1.79
N GLY A 74 8.51 16.59 -2.19
CA GLY A 74 9.23 16.81 -3.44
C GLY A 74 10.75 16.71 -3.30
N HIS A 75 11.44 17.03 -4.39
CA HIS A 75 12.91 17.03 -4.42
C HIS A 75 13.55 18.03 -3.45
N PRO A 76 14.79 17.73 -2.99
CA PRO A 76 15.56 16.52 -3.29
C PRO A 76 15.04 15.29 -2.54
N MET A 77 15.02 14.13 -3.23
CA MET A 77 14.62 12.83 -2.65
C MET A 77 15.84 12.01 -2.17
N TRP A 78 16.99 12.63 -2.08
CA TRP A 78 18.22 11.99 -1.61
C TRP A 78 18.37 12.07 -0.10
N ASN A 79 18.58 10.92 0.55
CA ASN A 79 18.73 10.79 2.01
C ASN A 79 17.58 11.51 2.77
N ARG A 80 16.38 11.35 2.29
CA ARG A 80 15.16 11.98 2.83
C ARG A 80 14.15 10.93 3.21
N GLY A 81 13.46 11.15 4.31
CA GLY A 81 12.44 10.22 4.78
C GLY A 81 11.30 10.92 5.48
N VAL A 82 10.26 10.13 5.72
CA VAL A 82 9.09 10.51 6.51
C VAL A 82 8.80 9.44 7.54
N VAL A 83 8.26 9.86 8.67
CA VAL A 83 7.64 8.98 9.66
C VAL A 83 6.13 9.12 9.48
N VAL A 84 5.45 8.03 9.20
CA VAL A 84 4.04 8.04 8.79
C VAL A 84 3.28 6.86 9.38
N GLU A 85 1.96 6.93 9.33
CA GLU A 85 1.04 5.81 9.56
C GLU A 85 0.27 5.56 8.25
N ASN A 86 0.91 4.85 7.32
CA ASN A 86 0.37 4.60 5.98
C ASN A 86 -0.92 3.74 5.98
N GLU A 87 -1.20 3.07 7.07
CA GLU A 87 -2.45 2.34 7.26
C GLU A 87 -3.66 3.26 7.50
N ARG A 88 -3.42 4.55 7.82
CA ARG A 88 -4.45 5.58 8.07
C ARG A 88 -4.36 6.78 7.16
N MET A 89 -3.19 7.03 6.60
CA MET A 89 -2.93 8.16 5.73
C MET A 89 -2.88 7.69 4.27
N PHE A 90 -3.78 8.21 3.44
CA PHE A 90 -3.70 7.97 2.00
C PHE A 90 -2.40 8.50 1.43
N HIS A 91 -1.78 7.70 0.60
CA HIS A 91 -0.51 8.05 -0.01
C HIS A 91 -0.33 7.35 -1.36
N ARG A 92 0.62 7.86 -2.15
CA ARG A 92 1.08 7.23 -3.38
C ARG A 92 2.54 7.58 -3.67
N GLY A 93 3.24 6.68 -4.32
CA GLY A 93 4.50 6.98 -4.98
C GLY A 93 4.22 7.53 -6.38
N ASP A 94 4.67 8.74 -6.65
CA ASP A 94 4.50 9.33 -7.97
C ASP A 94 5.41 8.66 -9.00
N PRO A 95 5.07 8.71 -10.29
CA PRO A 95 5.86 8.08 -11.36
C PRO A 95 7.30 8.58 -11.39
N VAL A 96 8.24 7.64 -11.51
CA VAL A 96 9.69 7.90 -11.58
C VAL A 96 10.09 8.22 -13.01
N GLY A 97 11.05 9.15 -13.18
CA GLY A 97 11.59 9.54 -14.47
C GLY A 97 10.63 10.38 -15.33
N ARG A 98 11.12 10.82 -16.47
CA ARG A 98 10.36 11.65 -17.40
C ARG A 98 9.23 10.83 -18.06
N PRO A 99 8.07 11.43 -18.37
CA PRO A 99 6.94 10.72 -18.96
C PRO A 99 7.27 9.95 -20.24
N ASP A 100 8.14 10.50 -21.10
CA ASP A 100 8.60 9.89 -22.35
C ASP A 100 9.60 8.74 -22.17
N GLU A 101 10.15 8.57 -20.97
CA GLU A 101 11.15 7.54 -20.64
C GLU A 101 10.59 6.39 -19.79
N ARG A 102 9.35 6.48 -19.35
CA ARG A 102 8.72 5.49 -18.43
C ARG A 102 8.38 4.16 -19.07
N ASP A 103 8.24 4.15 -20.40
CA ASP A 103 7.99 2.90 -21.12
C ASP A 103 9.32 2.16 -21.36
N VAL A 104 9.34 0.88 -21.01
CA VAL A 104 10.50 -0.01 -21.21
C VAL A 104 10.05 -1.16 -22.09
N PRO A 105 10.20 -1.03 -23.41
CA PRO A 105 9.84 -2.09 -24.35
C PRO A 105 10.55 -3.40 -24.02
N GLY A 106 9.80 -4.49 -23.98
CA GLY A 106 10.34 -5.84 -23.65
C GLY A 106 10.39 -6.14 -22.15
N LEU A 107 9.96 -5.23 -21.26
CA LEU A 107 9.83 -5.53 -19.84
C LEU A 107 8.75 -6.60 -19.59
N ALA A 108 9.11 -7.63 -18.84
CA ALA A 108 8.25 -8.76 -18.50
C ALA A 108 8.46 -9.19 -17.03
N HIS A 109 7.57 -10.01 -16.47
CA HIS A 109 7.72 -10.54 -15.11
C HIS A 109 9.04 -11.29 -14.86
N ARG A 110 9.63 -11.87 -15.91
CA ARG A 110 10.91 -12.58 -15.87
C ARG A 110 12.13 -11.69 -16.09
N SER A 111 11.93 -10.38 -16.27
CA SER A 111 13.04 -9.43 -16.40
C SER A 111 13.81 -9.33 -15.10
N LEU A 112 15.12 -9.23 -15.20
CA LEU A 112 16.03 -9.12 -14.07
C LEU A 112 16.67 -7.74 -14.08
N LEU A 113 16.76 -7.12 -12.91
CA LEU A 113 17.51 -5.90 -12.68
C LEU A 113 18.80 -6.25 -11.94
N ALA A 114 19.94 -5.89 -12.49
CA ALA A 114 21.24 -6.15 -11.90
C ALA A 114 22.17 -4.95 -12.06
N TYR A 115 23.02 -4.73 -11.03
CA TYR A 115 24.08 -3.75 -11.08
C TYR A 115 25.33 -4.33 -11.71
N ASP A 116 25.92 -3.60 -12.64
CA ASP A 116 27.19 -3.91 -13.27
C ASP A 116 28.27 -2.96 -12.79
N ALA A 117 29.10 -3.45 -11.88
CA ALA A 117 30.18 -2.66 -11.28
C ALA A 117 31.29 -2.26 -12.27
N SER A 118 31.42 -2.96 -13.40
CA SER A 118 32.43 -2.65 -14.41
C SER A 118 32.12 -1.40 -15.23
N THR A 119 30.81 -1.07 -15.33
CA THR A 119 30.31 0.10 -16.08
C THR A 119 29.61 1.11 -15.20
N ASP A 120 29.48 0.84 -13.88
CA ASP A 120 28.72 1.64 -12.93
C ASP A 120 27.28 1.90 -13.43
N THR A 121 26.61 0.83 -13.85
CA THR A 121 25.23 0.93 -14.40
C THR A 121 24.33 -0.17 -13.87
N TRP A 122 23.02 0.11 -13.88
CA TRP A 122 21.99 -0.87 -13.66
C TRP A 122 21.43 -1.35 -15.01
N ARG A 123 21.29 -2.65 -15.19
CA ARG A 123 20.78 -3.24 -16.45
C ARG A 123 19.53 -4.04 -16.20
N ILE A 124 18.52 -3.81 -17.03
CA ILE A 124 17.36 -4.70 -17.13
C ILE A 124 17.64 -5.68 -18.28
N THR A 125 17.54 -6.97 -17.97
CA THR A 125 17.67 -8.03 -18.96
C THR A 125 16.39 -8.84 -19.04
N THR A 126 15.99 -9.20 -20.27
CA THR A 126 14.89 -10.12 -20.55
C THR A 126 15.42 -11.19 -21.48
N ASP A 127 15.26 -12.47 -21.11
CA ASP A 127 15.75 -13.62 -21.88
C ASP A 127 17.25 -13.52 -22.27
N GLY A 128 18.06 -12.97 -21.37
CA GLY A 128 19.50 -12.77 -21.56
C GLY A 128 19.89 -11.54 -22.38
N ALA A 129 18.95 -10.83 -22.96
CA ALA A 129 19.21 -9.58 -23.70
C ALA A 129 19.04 -8.36 -22.79
N VAL A 130 19.97 -7.41 -22.85
CA VAL A 130 19.82 -6.10 -22.16
C VAL A 130 18.78 -5.27 -22.92
N ILE A 131 17.69 -4.91 -22.22
CA ILE A 131 16.61 -4.10 -22.80
C ILE A 131 16.65 -2.64 -22.38
N ARG A 132 17.26 -2.35 -21.23
CA ARG A 132 17.44 -0.98 -20.71
C ARG A 132 18.65 -0.93 -19.79
N THR A 133 19.32 0.23 -19.80
CA THR A 133 20.42 0.54 -18.88
C THR A 133 20.12 1.86 -18.20
N TYR A 134 20.41 1.95 -16.90
CA TYR A 134 20.24 3.17 -16.09
C TYR A 134 21.56 3.50 -15.40
N ARG A 135 21.80 4.78 -15.21
CA ARG A 135 22.86 5.27 -14.32
C ARG A 135 22.37 5.18 -12.87
N PRO A 136 23.27 5.16 -11.88
CA PRO A 136 22.90 5.13 -10.46
C PRO A 136 21.94 6.26 -10.05
N GLU A 137 22.10 7.46 -10.62
CA GLU A 137 21.28 8.64 -10.32
C GLU A 137 19.81 8.48 -10.78
N GLU A 138 19.57 7.65 -11.80
CA GLU A 138 18.23 7.36 -12.33
C GLU A 138 17.50 6.31 -11.51
N MET A 139 18.22 5.62 -10.60
CA MET A 139 17.64 4.58 -9.74
C MET A 139 17.06 5.18 -8.47
N ARG A 140 15.79 4.93 -8.23
CA ARG A 140 15.10 5.28 -6.98
C ARG A 140 15.17 4.11 -6.02
N LEU A 141 16.02 4.24 -5.01
CA LEU A 141 16.06 3.31 -3.89
C LEU A 141 15.10 3.80 -2.80
N LEU A 142 14.28 2.89 -2.28
CA LEU A 142 13.39 3.13 -1.16
C LEU A 142 13.64 2.05 -0.10
N VAL A 143 13.75 2.47 1.15
CA VAL A 143 13.73 1.58 2.30
C VAL A 143 12.52 1.91 3.15
N HIS A 144 11.70 0.91 3.40
CA HIS A 144 10.54 0.99 4.27
C HIS A 144 10.84 0.16 5.53
N TRP A 145 10.84 0.82 6.68
CA TRP A 145 10.95 0.20 7.98
C TRP A 145 9.63 0.34 8.72
N SER A 146 9.23 -0.69 9.44
CA SER A 146 7.99 -0.69 10.19
C SER A 146 8.21 -1.39 11.53
N ALA A 147 7.61 -0.84 12.59
CA ALA A 147 7.59 -1.44 13.91
C ALA A 147 6.18 -1.37 14.50
N GLU A 148 5.80 -2.42 15.21
CA GLU A 148 4.58 -2.41 16.00
C GLU A 148 4.79 -1.56 17.26
N VAL A 149 3.76 -0.81 17.63
CA VAL A 149 3.76 0.10 18.76
C VAL A 149 2.66 -0.32 19.73
N TYR A 150 3.03 -0.59 20.94
CA TYR A 150 2.12 -1.02 22.00
C TYR A 150 1.98 0.05 23.07
N THR A 151 0.80 0.18 23.64
CA THR A 151 0.50 1.17 24.69
C THR A 151 1.16 0.78 26.01
N ASP A 152 1.19 -0.52 26.29
CA ASP A 152 1.73 -1.08 27.53
C ASP A 152 2.14 -2.55 27.37
N LEU A 153 2.66 -3.15 28.44
CA LEU A 153 3.08 -4.55 28.46
C LEU A 153 1.90 -5.53 28.41
N ASP A 154 0.71 -5.12 28.78
CA ASP A 154 -0.46 -6.00 28.72
C ASP A 154 -0.94 -6.14 27.26
N GLU A 155 -0.84 -5.07 26.46
CA GLU A 155 -1.06 -5.15 25.01
C GLU A 155 -0.02 -6.08 24.33
N VAL A 156 1.27 -5.97 24.72
CA VAL A 156 2.32 -6.89 24.23
C VAL A 156 1.99 -8.34 24.56
N LYS A 157 1.55 -8.63 25.78
CA LYS A 157 1.19 -9.98 26.21
C LYS A 157 -0.02 -10.53 25.43
N LYS A 158 -1.06 -9.70 25.19
CA LYS A 158 -2.22 -10.11 24.40
C LYS A 158 -1.83 -10.60 23.02
N VAL A 159 -0.91 -9.86 22.36
CA VAL A 159 -0.39 -10.25 21.05
C VAL A 159 0.47 -11.51 21.12
N ALA A 160 1.40 -11.57 22.10
CA ALA A 160 2.34 -12.69 22.22
C ALA A 160 1.65 -14.00 22.65
N ASP A 161 0.64 -13.90 23.50
CA ASP A 161 -0.06 -15.06 24.08
C ASP A 161 -1.36 -15.41 23.32
N HIS A 162 -1.72 -14.64 22.27
CA HIS A 162 -2.92 -14.85 21.44
C HIS A 162 -4.21 -14.93 22.27
N THR A 163 -4.35 -14.09 23.30
CA THR A 163 -5.43 -14.22 24.30
C THR A 163 -6.77 -13.63 23.86
N ASP A 164 -6.76 -12.68 22.90
CA ASP A 164 -7.94 -12.01 22.40
C ASP A 164 -7.90 -11.84 20.87
N ASP A 165 -7.38 -12.84 20.17
CA ASP A 165 -7.27 -12.82 18.73
C ASP A 165 -8.64 -12.74 18.05
N LEU A 166 -8.70 -11.90 17.03
CA LEU A 166 -9.83 -11.84 16.10
C LEU A 166 -9.79 -13.07 15.19
N THR A 167 -10.89 -13.79 15.10
CA THR A 167 -11.03 -14.88 14.14
C THR A 167 -11.63 -14.41 12.83
N LEU A 168 -11.40 -15.18 11.76
CA LEU A 168 -12.01 -14.91 10.45
C LEU A 168 -13.54 -14.89 10.55
N GLU A 169 -14.13 -15.83 11.27
CA GLU A 169 -15.58 -15.91 11.49
C GLU A 169 -16.11 -14.63 12.15
N MET A 170 -15.50 -14.19 13.26
CA MET A 170 -15.86 -12.92 13.91
C MET A 170 -15.76 -11.71 12.97
N ALA A 171 -14.74 -11.69 12.12
CA ALA A 171 -14.54 -10.59 11.18
C ALA A 171 -15.64 -10.58 10.11
N ILE A 172 -15.97 -11.72 9.52
CA ILE A 172 -17.03 -11.85 8.53
C ILE A 172 -18.40 -11.52 9.11
N ASP A 173 -18.74 -12.07 10.28
CA ASP A 173 -20.01 -11.79 10.95
C ASP A 173 -20.22 -10.31 11.24
N ARG A 174 -19.18 -9.63 11.72
CA ARG A 174 -19.21 -8.19 12.02
C ARG A 174 -19.37 -7.35 10.74
N LEU A 175 -18.67 -7.71 9.66
CA LEU A 175 -18.84 -7.06 8.35
C LEU A 175 -20.25 -7.26 7.81
N LEU A 176 -20.77 -8.48 7.82
CA LEU A 176 -22.12 -8.78 7.36
C LEU A 176 -23.20 -8.01 8.13
N ALA A 177 -23.06 -7.96 9.46
CA ALA A 177 -24.00 -7.22 10.31
C ALA A 177 -24.00 -5.71 9.98
N ASP A 178 -22.82 -5.09 9.85
CA ASP A 178 -22.70 -3.67 9.51
C ASP A 178 -23.15 -3.36 8.06
N MET A 179 -22.78 -4.21 7.10
CA MET A 179 -23.22 -4.07 5.70
C MET A 179 -24.75 -4.09 5.60
N ARG A 180 -25.41 -4.99 6.31
CA ARG A 180 -26.88 -5.06 6.37
C ARG A 180 -27.49 -3.84 7.04
N ALA A 181 -26.89 -3.38 8.14
CA ALA A 181 -27.30 -2.15 8.82
C ALA A 181 -27.19 -0.91 7.92
N ARG A 182 -26.22 -0.87 7.01
CA ARG A 182 -26.05 0.16 5.98
C ARG A 182 -26.99 -0.02 4.77
N GLY A 183 -27.80 -1.07 4.73
CA GLY A 183 -28.71 -1.36 3.64
C GLY A 183 -28.10 -2.11 2.45
N THR A 184 -26.87 -2.59 2.57
CA THR A 184 -26.24 -3.43 1.54
C THR A 184 -26.95 -4.78 1.52
N ARG A 185 -27.47 -5.15 0.36
CA ARG A 185 -28.10 -6.47 0.17
C ARG A 185 -27.02 -7.51 -0.06
N VAL A 186 -26.79 -8.36 0.93
CA VAL A 186 -25.80 -9.42 0.89
C VAL A 186 -26.36 -10.68 1.58
N GLY A 187 -26.24 -11.82 0.92
CA GLY A 187 -26.56 -13.12 1.48
C GLY A 187 -25.49 -13.61 2.47
N GLU A 188 -25.76 -14.74 3.12
CA GLU A 188 -24.72 -15.46 3.88
C GLU A 188 -23.81 -16.20 2.90
N PRO A 189 -22.52 -15.84 2.79
CA PRO A 189 -21.60 -16.56 1.92
C PRO A 189 -21.25 -17.92 2.52
N SER A 190 -21.32 -18.99 1.74
CA SER A 190 -20.86 -20.32 2.19
C SER A 190 -19.34 -20.42 2.28
N ASP A 191 -18.63 -19.64 1.46
CA ASP A 191 -17.17 -19.49 1.48
C ASP A 191 -16.82 -18.01 1.29
N PRO A 192 -16.75 -17.23 2.37
CA PRO A 192 -16.59 -15.78 2.30
C PRO A 192 -15.31 -15.33 1.63
N LEU A 193 -14.26 -16.15 1.62
CA LEU A 193 -12.99 -15.80 0.99
C LEU A 193 -12.99 -15.95 -0.54
N HIS A 194 -13.92 -16.74 -1.08
CA HIS A 194 -14.01 -17.01 -2.52
C HIS A 194 -15.35 -16.60 -3.14
N ASP A 195 -16.33 -16.18 -2.33
CA ASP A 195 -17.62 -15.67 -2.83
C ASP A 195 -17.42 -14.28 -3.46
N THR A 196 -17.44 -14.24 -4.80
CA THR A 196 -17.18 -13.01 -5.56
C THR A 196 -18.25 -11.95 -5.38
N GLU A 197 -19.52 -12.32 -5.07
CA GLU A 197 -20.61 -11.38 -4.80
C GLU A 197 -20.39 -10.71 -3.43
N PHE A 198 -20.12 -11.51 -2.40
CA PHE A 198 -19.76 -10.99 -1.08
C PHE A 198 -18.53 -10.09 -1.13
N ILE A 199 -17.44 -10.52 -1.76
CA ILE A 199 -16.19 -9.74 -1.88
C ILE A 199 -16.46 -8.38 -2.53
N ARG A 200 -17.20 -8.34 -3.65
CA ARG A 200 -17.54 -7.08 -4.34
C ARG A 200 -18.41 -6.18 -3.46
N ALA A 201 -19.42 -6.74 -2.80
CA ALA A 201 -20.31 -5.99 -1.92
C ALA A 201 -19.54 -5.39 -0.73
N ALA A 202 -18.67 -6.17 -0.10
CA ALA A 202 -17.83 -5.71 1.02
C ALA A 202 -16.88 -4.59 0.59
N ILE A 203 -16.12 -4.78 -0.50
CA ILE A 203 -15.23 -3.75 -1.03
C ILE A 203 -16.03 -2.48 -1.36
N ALA A 204 -17.16 -2.58 -2.05
CA ALA A 204 -17.97 -1.43 -2.45
C ALA A 204 -18.56 -0.67 -1.25
N THR A 205 -18.96 -1.39 -0.19
CA THR A 205 -19.55 -0.78 1.02
C THR A 205 -18.54 0.10 1.76
N TYR A 206 -17.26 -0.30 1.77
CA TYR A 206 -16.21 0.39 2.53
C TYR A 206 -15.17 1.06 1.64
N THR A 207 -15.48 1.27 0.36
CA THR A 207 -14.57 2.01 -0.53
C THR A 207 -14.45 3.45 -0.08
N VAL A 208 -13.21 3.87 0.20
CA VAL A 208 -12.82 5.24 0.45
C VAL A 208 -11.59 5.51 -0.40
N ALA A 209 -11.59 6.64 -1.10
CA ALA A 209 -10.45 7.08 -1.91
C ALA A 209 -10.40 8.62 -1.89
N PRO A 210 -9.23 9.23 -2.04
CA PRO A 210 -9.12 10.67 -2.15
C PRO A 210 -9.91 11.21 -3.34
N THR A 211 -10.66 12.28 -3.14
CA THR A 211 -11.41 12.98 -4.18
C THR A 211 -10.51 13.74 -5.16
N THR A 212 -9.28 14.01 -4.75
CA THR A 212 -8.26 14.77 -5.49
C THR A 212 -7.14 13.90 -6.06
N ASP A 213 -7.33 12.59 -6.12
CA ASP A 213 -6.32 11.66 -6.66
C ASP A 213 -6.05 11.87 -8.17
N TRP A 214 -6.96 12.55 -8.84
CA TRP A 214 -6.92 12.88 -10.27
C TRP A 214 -6.27 14.23 -10.58
N LEU A 215 -5.40 14.72 -9.70
CA LEU A 215 -4.63 15.94 -10.02
C LEU A 215 -3.84 15.67 -11.30
N ASP A 216 -4.35 16.32 -12.34
CA ASP A 216 -3.95 16.26 -13.72
C ASP A 216 -2.44 16.20 -13.92
N GLU A 217 -2.00 15.14 -14.60
CA GLU A 217 -0.73 15.17 -15.36
C GLU A 217 -0.76 16.26 -16.48
N ALA A 218 -1.85 17.03 -16.56
CA ALA A 218 -2.10 18.05 -17.58
C ALA A 218 -1.59 19.45 -17.21
N SER A 219 -0.96 19.64 -16.03
CA SER A 219 -0.49 20.96 -15.56
C SER A 219 1.02 21.03 -15.36
N GLY A 220 1.80 20.35 -16.18
CA GLY A 220 3.26 20.45 -16.15
C GLY A 220 3.83 20.60 -17.54
#